data_acce85a2a6f1a48334fb2d9c3ccf7c7a
#
_entry.id   acce85a2a6f1a48334fb2d9c3ccf7c7a
#
_cell.length_a   1.000
_cell.length_b   1.000
_cell.length_c   1.000
_cell.angle_alpha   90.00
_cell.angle_beta   90.00
_cell.angle_gamma   90.00
#
_symmetry.space_group_name_H-M   'P 1'
#
loop_
_entity.id
_entity.type
_entity.pdbx_description
1 polymer ?
#
loop_
_entity_poly.entity_id
_entity_poly.type
_entity_poly.pdbx_seq_one_letter_code
_entity_poly.pdbx_strand_id
1 'polypeptide(L)'
;MNENPAASDWSAARGEKWRAQLAGMEAMITPVDEPLIRALHLDAPCRIADIGCGGGWTTLEILRRARAGSVVHGFDISPALIELARARKRSEERAVAFEIADMATAAAPEEPYDQLVSRFGIMFFDDPPAAFANLARWLAPGGRFAFAVWGPLAENPWMTTVREVVAEIIDMPPPEPQAPGPFRYAEADKLLVLLDRAGFGEMEVGDWRGALPIGGGLPAAEAANFALASFSSFGELLAEAGDEELNAARQSLTARFSRHQQEGAVRMDACVHIFTGARLGYRQEE
;
A
#
# COMPACT_ATOMS: atom_id res chain seq x y z
N MET A 1 5.62 4.44 28.70
CA MET A 1 5.72 3.83 27.37
C MET A 1 4.72 4.59 26.53
N ASN A 2 5.19 5.50 25.68
CA ASN A 2 4.31 6.20 24.73
C ASN A 2 4.02 5.21 23.60
N GLU A 3 2.85 4.59 23.65
CA GLU A 3 2.34 3.89 22.47
C GLU A 3 2.12 4.94 21.38
N ASN A 4 2.75 4.75 20.25
CA ASN A 4 2.56 5.60 19.09
C ASN A 4 1.12 5.39 18.56
N PRO A 5 0.22 6.41 18.61
CA PRO A 5 -1.21 6.18 18.41
C PRO A 5 -1.55 5.64 17.00
N ALA A 6 -0.75 5.93 15.98
CA ALA A 6 -1.06 5.46 14.62
C ALA A 6 -0.55 4.02 14.35
N ALA A 7 0.58 3.60 14.91
CA ALA A 7 1.03 2.21 14.87
C ALA A 7 0.04 1.31 15.63
N SER A 8 -0.50 1.78 16.76
CA SER A 8 -1.53 1.07 17.52
C SER A 8 -2.85 0.93 16.75
N ASP A 9 -3.23 1.92 15.92
CA ASP A 9 -4.42 1.91 15.08
C ASP A 9 -4.37 0.81 14.00
N TRP A 10 -3.25 0.66 13.28
CA TRP A 10 -3.09 -0.43 12.31
C TRP A 10 -3.01 -1.82 12.94
N SER A 11 -2.43 -1.92 14.13
CA SER A 11 -2.38 -3.20 14.86
C SER A 11 -3.73 -3.65 15.41
N ALA A 12 -4.73 -2.76 15.48
CA ALA A 12 -6.06 -3.02 16.02
C ALA A 12 -7.19 -2.66 15.03
N ALA A 13 -7.84 -1.51 15.20
CA ALA A 13 -9.10 -1.19 14.53
C ALA A 13 -8.97 -1.08 13.00
N ARG A 14 -7.93 -0.39 12.50
CA ARG A 14 -7.71 -0.20 11.07
C ARG A 14 -7.32 -1.50 10.38
N GLY A 15 -6.53 -2.35 11.05
CA GLY A 15 -6.18 -3.70 10.56
C GLY A 15 -7.42 -4.58 10.37
N GLU A 16 -8.35 -4.57 11.32
CA GLU A 16 -9.61 -5.33 11.21
C GLU A 16 -10.53 -4.76 10.12
N LYS A 17 -10.64 -3.45 9.99
CA LYS A 17 -11.39 -2.81 8.89
C LYS A 17 -10.82 -3.22 7.52
N TRP A 18 -9.49 -3.16 7.37
CA TRP A 18 -8.82 -3.59 6.14
C TRP A 18 -9.04 -5.08 5.86
N ARG A 19 -8.98 -5.93 6.90
CA ARG A 19 -9.27 -7.35 6.81
C ARG A 19 -10.66 -7.62 6.26
N ALA A 20 -11.68 -6.89 6.72
CA ALA A 20 -13.06 -7.06 6.28
C ALA A 20 -13.25 -6.74 4.78
N GLN A 21 -12.44 -5.85 4.22
CA GLN A 21 -12.50 -5.40 2.83
C GLN A 21 -11.36 -5.95 1.96
N LEU A 22 -10.52 -6.83 2.51
CA LEU A 22 -9.25 -7.24 1.91
C LEU A 22 -9.39 -7.78 0.49
N ALA A 23 -10.36 -8.68 0.25
CA ALA A 23 -10.53 -9.30 -1.05
C ALA A 23 -10.84 -8.27 -2.16
N GLY A 24 -11.72 -7.30 -1.88
CA GLY A 24 -12.06 -6.23 -2.81
C GLY A 24 -10.90 -5.25 -3.01
N MET A 25 -10.17 -4.92 -1.93
CA MET A 25 -9.01 -4.03 -2.01
C MET A 25 -7.87 -4.66 -2.79
N GLU A 26 -7.49 -5.90 -2.50
CA GLU A 26 -6.45 -6.62 -3.24
C GLU A 26 -6.79 -6.75 -4.72
N ALA A 27 -8.03 -7.16 -5.04
CA ALA A 27 -8.47 -7.28 -6.43
C ALA A 27 -8.46 -5.93 -7.16
N MET A 28 -8.83 -4.84 -6.46
CA MET A 28 -8.78 -3.49 -7.02
C MET A 28 -7.36 -3.07 -7.39
N ILE A 29 -6.37 -3.33 -6.52
CA ILE A 29 -4.99 -2.88 -6.72
C ILE A 29 -4.09 -3.91 -7.42
N THR A 30 -4.60 -5.09 -7.77
CA THR A 30 -3.87 -6.14 -8.52
C THR A 30 -3.21 -5.63 -9.82
N PRO A 31 -3.80 -4.70 -10.61
CA PRO A 31 -3.13 -4.18 -11.81
C PRO A 31 -1.76 -3.54 -11.55
N VAL A 32 -1.49 -3.10 -10.32
CA VAL A 32 -0.21 -2.50 -9.93
C VAL A 32 0.88 -3.56 -9.65
N ASP A 33 0.51 -4.83 -9.44
CA ASP A 33 1.50 -5.90 -9.18
C ASP A 33 2.46 -6.09 -10.35
N GLU A 34 1.95 -6.08 -11.57
CA GLU A 34 2.78 -6.33 -12.76
C GLU A 34 3.93 -5.32 -12.93
N PRO A 35 3.68 -3.98 -12.93
CA PRO A 35 4.77 -3.02 -13.05
C PRO A 35 5.69 -3.02 -11.81
N LEU A 36 5.16 -3.22 -10.60
CA LEU A 36 5.95 -3.27 -9.37
C LEU A 36 6.90 -4.47 -9.36
N ILE A 37 6.39 -5.67 -9.68
CA ILE A 37 7.21 -6.89 -9.65
C ILE A 37 8.23 -6.90 -10.79
N ARG A 38 7.87 -6.33 -11.95
CA ARG A 38 8.83 -6.14 -13.04
C ARG A 38 10.02 -5.27 -12.63
N ALA A 39 9.80 -4.26 -11.82
CA ALA A 39 10.83 -3.37 -11.30
C ALA A 39 11.83 -4.05 -10.34
N LEU A 40 11.50 -5.23 -9.82
CA LEU A 40 12.41 -6.02 -8.98
C LEU A 40 13.52 -6.74 -9.77
N HIS A 41 13.37 -6.93 -11.09
CA HIS A 41 14.35 -7.65 -11.91
C HIS A 41 14.73 -9.03 -11.33
N LEU A 42 13.74 -9.93 -11.20
CA LEU A 42 13.89 -11.25 -10.55
C LEU A 42 14.64 -12.28 -11.42
N ASP A 43 15.79 -11.91 -11.96
CA ASP A 43 16.56 -12.73 -12.92
C ASP A 43 17.47 -13.76 -12.26
N ALA A 44 17.75 -13.61 -10.98
CA ALA A 44 18.58 -14.50 -10.15
C ALA A 44 17.87 -14.85 -8.84
N PRO A 45 18.25 -15.96 -8.17
CA PRO A 45 17.78 -16.23 -6.81
C PRO A 45 18.15 -15.09 -5.86
N CYS A 46 17.20 -14.64 -5.05
CA CYS A 46 17.38 -13.51 -4.13
C CYS A 46 16.49 -13.62 -2.90
N ARG A 47 16.87 -12.89 -1.86
CA ARG A 47 16.09 -12.71 -0.63
C ARG A 47 15.31 -11.41 -0.73
N ILE A 48 14.00 -11.47 -0.58
CA ILE A 48 13.09 -10.33 -0.78
C ILE A 48 12.29 -10.11 0.50
N ALA A 49 12.21 -8.85 0.97
CA ALA A 49 11.28 -8.44 2.02
C ALA A 49 10.16 -7.59 1.42
N ASP A 50 8.91 -8.01 1.66
CA ASP A 50 7.70 -7.29 1.29
C ASP A 50 7.19 -6.50 2.50
N ILE A 51 7.28 -5.20 2.44
CA ILE A 51 7.05 -4.26 3.54
C ILE A 51 5.60 -3.74 3.51
N GLY A 52 4.83 -4.02 4.56
CA GLY A 52 3.40 -3.79 4.59
C GLY A 52 2.68 -4.77 3.67
N CYS A 53 2.98 -6.06 3.82
CA CYS A 53 2.52 -7.12 2.92
C CYS A 53 1.00 -7.38 2.98
N GLY A 54 0.31 -6.87 3.99
CA GLY A 54 -1.12 -7.09 4.22
C GLY A 54 -1.47 -8.57 4.29
N GLY A 55 -2.45 -8.99 3.51
CA GLY A 55 -2.87 -10.40 3.40
C GLY A 55 -1.94 -11.29 2.57
N GLY A 56 -0.75 -10.81 2.18
CA GLY A 56 0.30 -11.60 1.55
C GLY A 56 0.13 -11.88 0.05
N TRP A 57 -0.82 -11.24 -0.62
CA TRP A 57 -1.07 -11.48 -2.04
C TRP A 57 0.17 -11.17 -2.91
N THR A 58 0.74 -9.97 -2.75
CA THR A 58 1.93 -9.55 -3.51
C THR A 58 3.15 -10.41 -3.17
N THR A 59 3.34 -10.74 -1.90
CA THR A 59 4.42 -11.64 -1.43
C THR A 59 4.38 -12.99 -2.16
N LEU A 60 3.19 -13.61 -2.24
CA LEU A 60 3.01 -14.89 -2.93
C LEU A 60 3.18 -14.76 -4.45
N GLU A 61 2.72 -13.67 -5.04
CA GLU A 61 2.90 -13.41 -6.48
C GLU A 61 4.37 -13.18 -6.86
N ILE A 62 5.13 -12.49 -5.99
CA ILE A 62 6.59 -12.36 -6.14
C ILE A 62 7.25 -13.73 -6.08
N LEU A 63 6.92 -14.56 -5.08
CA LEU A 63 7.48 -15.91 -4.96
C LEU A 63 7.21 -16.75 -6.21
N ARG A 64 5.99 -16.66 -6.77
CA ARG A 64 5.61 -17.40 -7.97
C ARG A 64 6.45 -17.00 -9.19
N ARG A 65 6.90 -15.74 -9.28
CA ARG A 65 7.69 -15.20 -10.41
C ARG A 65 9.19 -15.26 -10.18
N ALA A 66 9.63 -15.32 -8.93
CA ALA A 66 11.05 -15.37 -8.57
C ALA A 66 11.74 -16.65 -9.04
N ARG A 67 13.04 -16.57 -9.26
CA ARG A 67 13.86 -17.73 -9.62
C ARG A 67 13.88 -18.77 -8.49
N ALA A 68 13.95 -20.04 -8.86
CA ALA A 68 14.09 -21.12 -7.91
C ALA A 68 15.32 -20.87 -6.99
N GLY A 69 15.13 -21.05 -5.68
CA GLY A 69 16.12 -20.71 -4.65
C GLY A 69 15.92 -19.32 -4.04
N SER A 70 15.02 -18.48 -4.57
CA SER A 70 14.62 -17.24 -3.89
C SER A 70 13.80 -17.52 -2.64
N VAL A 71 13.84 -16.59 -1.69
CA VAL A 71 12.97 -16.57 -0.50
C VAL A 71 12.27 -15.19 -0.41
N VAL A 72 11.01 -15.19 -0.01
CA VAL A 72 10.23 -13.96 0.13
C VAL A 72 9.59 -13.92 1.50
N HIS A 73 9.89 -12.88 2.27
CA HIS A 73 9.32 -12.69 3.59
C HIS A 73 8.40 -11.46 3.58
N GLY A 74 7.16 -11.63 4.01
CA GLY A 74 6.19 -10.56 4.16
C GLY A 74 6.14 -10.07 5.60
N PHE A 75 6.18 -8.76 5.78
CA PHE A 75 6.12 -8.08 7.06
C PHE A 75 4.95 -7.10 7.08
N ASP A 76 4.16 -7.17 8.14
CA ASP A 76 3.07 -6.22 8.38
C ASP A 76 2.90 -6.00 9.88
N ILE A 77 2.46 -4.82 10.28
CA ILE A 77 2.22 -4.49 11.69
C ILE A 77 0.91 -5.11 12.20
N SER A 78 -0.01 -5.47 11.30
CA SER A 78 -1.35 -6.00 11.65
C SER A 78 -1.33 -7.50 11.88
N PRO A 79 -1.57 -7.98 13.13
CA PRO A 79 -1.72 -9.41 13.40
C PRO A 79 -2.84 -10.07 12.58
N ALA A 80 -3.96 -9.35 12.39
CA ALA A 80 -5.12 -9.84 11.66
C ALA A 80 -4.82 -10.11 10.18
N LEU A 81 -4.01 -9.25 9.53
CA LEU A 81 -3.58 -9.43 8.15
C LEU A 81 -2.54 -10.54 8.01
N ILE A 82 -1.59 -10.61 8.93
CA ILE A 82 -0.57 -11.67 8.95
C ILE A 82 -1.19 -13.05 9.17
N GLU A 83 -2.25 -13.16 9.99
CA GLU A 83 -2.99 -14.41 10.12
C GLU A 83 -3.57 -14.87 8.78
N LEU A 84 -4.19 -13.96 8.02
CA LEU A 84 -4.71 -14.25 6.69
C LEU A 84 -3.60 -14.61 5.69
N ALA A 85 -2.47 -13.89 5.73
CA ALA A 85 -1.33 -14.18 4.87
C ALA A 85 -0.78 -15.59 5.15
N ARG A 86 -0.66 -15.98 6.42
CA ARG A 86 -0.24 -17.32 6.84
C ARG A 86 -1.23 -18.40 6.41
N ALA A 87 -2.53 -18.12 6.45
CA ALA A 87 -3.56 -19.05 6.02
C ALA A 87 -3.55 -19.32 4.50
N ARG A 88 -3.05 -18.37 3.70
CA ARG A 88 -2.88 -18.50 2.24
C ARG A 88 -1.67 -19.31 1.83
N LYS A 89 -0.65 -19.37 2.70
CA LYS A 89 0.57 -20.12 2.46
C LYS A 89 0.27 -21.61 2.42
N ARG A 90 0.75 -22.29 1.38
CA ARG A 90 0.72 -23.76 1.34
C ARG A 90 1.77 -24.35 2.28
N SER A 91 1.50 -25.49 2.87
CA SER A 91 2.42 -26.15 3.80
C SER A 91 3.79 -26.50 3.20
N GLU A 92 3.84 -26.72 1.89
CA GLU A 92 5.04 -27.07 1.13
C GLU A 92 5.89 -25.83 0.76
N GLU A 93 5.34 -24.62 0.81
CA GLU A 93 6.01 -23.38 0.42
C GLU A 93 6.95 -22.89 1.52
N ARG A 94 8.11 -23.56 1.66
CA ARG A 94 9.12 -23.20 2.67
C ARG A 94 9.86 -21.89 2.37
N ALA A 95 9.82 -21.44 1.12
CA ALA A 95 10.49 -20.23 0.66
C ALA A 95 9.73 -18.93 0.97
N VAL A 96 8.59 -19.01 1.68
CA VAL A 96 7.84 -17.82 2.12
C VAL A 96 7.56 -17.86 3.61
N ALA A 97 7.68 -16.70 4.26
CA ALA A 97 7.31 -16.49 5.67
C ALA A 97 6.52 -15.18 5.82
N PHE A 98 5.69 -15.11 6.86
CA PHE A 98 4.92 -13.90 7.20
C PHE A 98 5.10 -13.60 8.68
N GLU A 99 5.53 -12.38 8.99
CA GLU A 99 5.89 -11.96 10.34
C GLU A 99 5.21 -10.64 10.71
N ILE A 100 4.79 -10.54 11.99
CA ILE A 100 4.29 -9.28 12.53
C ILE A 100 5.51 -8.44 12.88
N ALA A 101 5.63 -7.27 12.25
CA ALA A 101 6.73 -6.36 12.52
C ALA A 101 6.34 -4.91 12.21
N ASP A 102 6.72 -4.01 13.12
CA ASP A 102 6.77 -2.57 12.84
C ASP A 102 8.12 -2.26 12.17
N MET A 103 8.09 -1.95 10.90
CA MET A 103 9.30 -1.71 10.10
C MET A 103 10.04 -0.41 10.47
N ALA A 104 9.43 0.47 11.25
CA ALA A 104 10.12 1.63 11.81
C ALA A 104 11.11 1.24 12.92
N THR A 105 10.82 0.16 13.68
CA THR A 105 11.54 -0.20 14.89
C THR A 105 12.10 -1.62 14.91
N ALA A 106 11.65 -2.50 14.01
CA ALA A 106 12.07 -3.89 13.95
C ALA A 106 13.59 -4.01 13.76
N ALA A 107 14.21 -4.93 14.50
CA ALA A 107 15.65 -5.19 14.37
C ALA A 107 16.00 -5.65 12.96
N ALA A 108 17.08 -5.13 12.41
CA ALA A 108 17.58 -5.59 11.12
C ALA A 108 17.98 -7.09 11.22
N PRO A 109 17.67 -7.89 10.19
CA PRO A 109 18.02 -9.31 10.19
C PRO A 109 19.55 -9.53 10.14
N GLU A 110 20.00 -10.66 10.66
CA GLU A 110 21.42 -11.04 10.56
C GLU A 110 21.88 -11.18 9.11
N GLU A 111 21.02 -11.73 8.25
CA GLU A 111 21.23 -11.80 6.81
C GLU A 111 20.35 -10.75 6.12
N PRO A 112 20.93 -9.65 5.61
CA PRO A 112 20.19 -8.63 4.90
C PRO A 112 19.47 -9.16 3.66
N TYR A 113 18.45 -8.46 3.22
CA TYR A 113 17.73 -8.77 1.99
C TYR A 113 18.44 -8.18 0.78
N ASP A 114 18.36 -8.89 -0.36
CA ASP A 114 18.83 -8.37 -1.64
C ASP A 114 17.87 -7.32 -2.21
N GLN A 115 16.59 -7.45 -1.86
CA GLN A 115 15.53 -6.56 -2.35
C GLN A 115 14.50 -6.25 -1.27
N LEU A 116 14.03 -4.99 -1.27
CA LEU A 116 12.84 -4.55 -0.55
C LEU A 116 11.75 -4.19 -1.54
N VAL A 117 10.53 -4.58 -1.24
CA VAL A 117 9.36 -4.20 -2.01
C VAL A 117 8.28 -3.68 -1.08
N SER A 118 7.45 -2.76 -1.57
CA SER A 118 6.23 -2.35 -0.86
C SER A 118 5.17 -1.92 -1.86
N ARG A 119 3.97 -2.49 -1.75
CA ARG A 119 2.80 -2.03 -2.47
C ARG A 119 1.87 -1.27 -1.52
N PHE A 120 1.98 0.06 -1.52
CA PHE A 120 1.17 0.98 -0.71
C PHE A 120 1.36 0.89 0.82
N GLY A 121 2.33 0.13 1.34
CA GLY A 121 2.55 0.01 2.80
C GLY A 121 3.30 1.20 3.40
N ILE A 122 4.34 1.68 2.72
CA ILE A 122 5.25 2.71 3.26
C ILE A 122 4.62 4.10 3.49
N MET A 123 3.44 4.36 2.93
CA MET A 123 2.72 5.64 3.09
C MET A 123 2.18 5.84 4.51
N PHE A 124 2.16 4.78 5.30
CA PHE A 124 1.53 4.76 6.62
C PHE A 124 2.52 4.79 7.78
N PHE A 125 3.82 4.93 7.52
CA PHE A 125 4.81 5.11 8.59
C PHE A 125 4.54 6.37 9.39
N ASP A 126 4.56 6.27 10.71
CA ASP A 126 4.40 7.44 11.60
C ASP A 126 5.60 8.35 11.57
N ASP A 127 6.80 7.76 11.67
CA ASP A 127 8.09 8.42 11.55
C ASP A 127 8.82 7.92 10.29
N PRO A 128 8.58 8.51 9.11
CA PRO A 128 9.23 8.08 7.88
C PRO A 128 10.75 8.18 7.90
N PRO A 129 11.38 9.24 8.44
CA PRO A 129 12.83 9.28 8.55
C PRO A 129 13.40 8.06 9.30
N ALA A 130 12.84 7.72 10.46
CA ALA A 130 13.27 6.55 11.24
C ALA A 130 13.00 5.24 10.49
N ALA A 131 11.82 5.11 9.87
CA ALA A 131 11.44 3.91 9.13
C ALA A 131 12.37 3.67 7.93
N PHE A 132 12.62 4.68 7.08
CA PHE A 132 13.51 4.51 5.94
C PHE A 132 14.97 4.28 6.35
N ALA A 133 15.46 4.94 7.41
CA ALA A 133 16.78 4.66 7.97
C ALA A 133 16.89 3.21 8.48
N ASN A 134 15.80 2.66 9.06
CA ASN A 134 15.74 1.26 9.43
C ASN A 134 15.73 0.33 8.22
N LEU A 135 14.88 0.60 7.23
CA LEU A 135 14.81 -0.20 5.99
C LEU A 135 16.16 -0.25 5.26
N ALA A 136 16.94 0.84 5.26
CA ALA A 136 18.29 0.85 4.72
C ALA A 136 19.21 -0.18 5.40
N ARG A 137 19.01 -0.46 6.69
CA ARG A 137 19.77 -1.51 7.41
C ARG A 137 19.33 -2.91 7.08
N TRP A 138 18.07 -3.08 6.65
CA TRP A 138 17.51 -4.37 6.23
C TRP A 138 18.00 -4.79 4.85
N LEU A 139 18.39 -3.83 4.00
CA LEU A 139 18.84 -4.06 2.65
C LEU A 139 20.35 -4.26 2.62
N ALA A 140 20.84 -5.24 1.87
CA ALA A 140 22.26 -5.46 1.65
C ALA A 140 22.91 -4.24 0.97
N PRO A 141 24.22 -3.98 1.17
CA PRO A 141 24.94 -2.98 0.37
C PRO A 141 24.79 -3.28 -1.14
N GLY A 142 24.35 -2.32 -1.94
CA GLY A 142 24.03 -2.52 -3.35
C GLY A 142 22.71 -3.26 -3.62
N GLY A 143 22.01 -3.68 -2.58
CA GLY A 143 20.66 -4.24 -2.69
C GLY A 143 19.67 -3.19 -3.21
N ARG A 144 18.60 -3.62 -3.86
CA ARG A 144 17.66 -2.77 -4.59
C ARG A 144 16.31 -2.68 -3.89
N PHE A 145 15.52 -1.67 -4.24
CA PHE A 145 14.14 -1.56 -3.77
C PHE A 145 13.19 -1.20 -4.91
N ALA A 146 11.91 -1.55 -4.73
CA ALA A 146 10.79 -1.09 -5.54
C ALA A 146 9.60 -0.77 -4.65
N PHE A 147 9.14 0.48 -4.65
CA PHE A 147 8.03 0.94 -3.82
C PHE A 147 6.94 1.58 -4.67
N ALA A 148 5.71 1.10 -4.56
CA ALA A 148 4.54 1.68 -5.17
C ALA A 148 3.77 2.54 -4.17
N VAL A 149 3.47 3.78 -4.55
CA VAL A 149 2.64 4.73 -3.79
C VAL A 149 1.67 5.43 -4.72
N TRP A 150 0.57 5.96 -4.20
CA TRP A 150 -0.38 6.72 -5.03
C TRP A 150 0.27 8.00 -5.55
N GLY A 151 0.07 8.27 -6.82
CA GLY A 151 0.42 9.52 -7.48
C GLY A 151 -0.56 10.66 -7.12
N PRO A 152 -0.52 11.79 -7.85
CA PRO A 152 -1.33 12.97 -7.55
C PRO A 152 -2.82 12.64 -7.38
N LEU A 153 -3.44 13.20 -6.34
CA LEU A 153 -4.87 12.98 -6.05
C LEU A 153 -5.77 13.32 -7.24
N ALA A 154 -5.42 14.38 -7.99
CA ALA A 154 -6.15 14.80 -9.19
C ALA A 154 -6.13 13.75 -10.33
N GLU A 155 -5.14 12.85 -10.32
CA GLU A 155 -5.01 11.76 -11.28
C GLU A 155 -5.59 10.42 -10.74
N ASN A 156 -6.28 10.48 -9.60
CA ASN A 156 -6.89 9.34 -8.94
C ASN A 156 -8.40 9.59 -8.72
N PRO A 157 -9.19 9.66 -9.81
CA PRO A 157 -10.63 9.97 -9.75
C PRO A 157 -11.44 9.00 -8.88
N TRP A 158 -10.97 7.77 -8.65
CA TRP A 158 -11.59 6.83 -7.72
C TRP A 158 -11.66 7.39 -6.28
N MET A 159 -10.70 8.22 -5.87
CA MET A 159 -10.68 8.86 -4.56
C MET A 159 -11.32 10.25 -4.58
N THR A 160 -11.03 11.08 -5.62
CA THR A 160 -11.58 12.43 -5.68
C THR A 160 -13.12 12.41 -5.78
N THR A 161 -13.68 11.47 -6.54
CA THR A 161 -15.14 11.30 -6.66
C THR A 161 -15.79 11.02 -5.29
N VAL A 162 -15.20 10.17 -4.48
CA VAL A 162 -15.73 9.89 -3.13
C VAL A 162 -15.61 11.11 -2.23
N ARG A 163 -14.45 11.78 -2.22
CA ARG A 163 -14.24 12.99 -1.43
C ARG A 163 -15.21 14.11 -1.79
N GLU A 164 -15.44 14.33 -3.08
CA GLU A 164 -16.38 15.33 -3.57
C GLU A 164 -17.81 15.04 -3.08
N VAL A 165 -18.27 13.80 -3.23
CA VAL A 165 -19.61 13.42 -2.75
C VAL A 165 -19.75 13.61 -1.25
N VAL A 166 -18.74 13.21 -0.47
CA VAL A 166 -18.79 13.38 0.99
C VAL A 166 -18.78 14.86 1.37
N ALA A 167 -17.96 15.69 0.71
CA ALA A 167 -17.87 17.12 0.95
C ALA A 167 -19.13 17.92 0.53
N GLU A 168 -19.96 17.37 -0.38
CA GLU A 168 -21.26 17.95 -0.72
C GLU A 168 -22.33 17.70 0.37
N ILE A 169 -22.09 16.75 1.27
CA ILE A 169 -23.08 16.28 2.26
C ILE A 169 -22.71 16.71 3.67
N ILE A 170 -21.43 16.65 4.02
CA ILE A 170 -20.93 17.02 5.35
C ILE A 170 -19.71 17.94 5.26
N ASP A 171 -19.50 18.75 6.30
CA ASP A 171 -18.27 19.50 6.46
C ASP A 171 -17.11 18.53 6.77
N MET A 172 -16.16 18.45 5.84
CA MET A 172 -14.99 17.58 6.03
C MET A 172 -13.88 18.30 6.78
N PRO A 173 -13.18 17.63 7.68
CA PRO A 173 -11.99 18.20 8.29
C PRO A 173 -10.95 18.51 7.21
N PRO A 174 -10.15 19.59 7.39
CA PRO A 174 -9.08 19.92 6.44
C PRO A 174 -8.10 18.75 6.33
N PRO A 175 -7.55 18.52 5.13
CA PRO A 175 -6.54 17.46 4.95
C PRO A 175 -5.27 17.81 5.75
N GLU A 176 -4.68 16.79 6.37
CA GLU A 176 -3.36 16.89 7.01
C GLU A 176 -2.29 16.33 6.05
N PRO A 177 -1.59 17.17 5.28
CA PRO A 177 -0.73 16.71 4.18
C PRO A 177 0.45 15.82 4.61
N GLN A 178 0.82 15.86 5.89
CA GLN A 178 1.94 15.09 6.43
C GLN A 178 1.50 13.86 7.24
N ALA A 179 0.21 13.73 7.52
CA ALA A 179 -0.32 12.57 8.23
C ALA A 179 -0.12 11.27 7.43
N PRO A 180 0.03 10.13 8.12
CA PRO A 180 -0.01 8.83 7.47
C PRO A 180 -1.27 8.66 6.63
N GLY A 181 -1.10 8.31 5.36
CA GLY A 181 -2.26 8.18 4.47
C GLY A 181 -1.91 7.95 3.00
N PRO A 182 -2.92 7.59 2.19
CA PRO A 182 -2.70 7.13 0.81
C PRO A 182 -1.93 8.11 -0.08
N PHE A 183 -2.14 9.42 0.08
CA PHE A 183 -1.56 10.44 -0.81
C PHE A 183 -0.39 11.21 -0.19
N ARG A 184 0.23 10.67 0.89
CA ARG A 184 1.37 11.31 1.57
C ARG A 184 2.53 11.59 0.63
N TYR A 185 2.78 10.69 -0.33
CA TYR A 185 3.88 10.77 -1.30
C TYR A 185 3.38 11.03 -2.73
N ALA A 186 2.21 11.63 -2.86
CA ALA A 186 1.67 12.03 -4.16
C ALA A 186 2.59 13.03 -4.91
N GLU A 187 3.37 13.81 -4.18
CA GLU A 187 4.49 14.58 -4.70
C GLU A 187 5.77 13.74 -4.55
N ALA A 188 6.26 13.20 -5.66
CA ALA A 188 7.39 12.26 -5.69
C ALA A 188 8.65 12.77 -4.97
N ASP A 189 8.95 14.06 -5.09
CA ASP A 189 10.13 14.68 -4.49
C ASP A 189 10.18 14.52 -2.96
N LYS A 190 9.02 14.48 -2.30
CA LYS A 190 8.94 14.27 -0.85
C LYS A 190 9.52 12.93 -0.42
N LEU A 191 9.21 11.87 -1.18
CA LEU A 191 9.74 10.53 -0.89
C LEU A 191 11.20 10.43 -1.30
N LEU A 192 11.59 11.00 -2.45
CA LEU A 192 12.99 10.99 -2.90
C LEU A 192 13.93 11.59 -1.86
N VAL A 193 13.57 12.74 -1.27
CA VAL A 193 14.37 13.39 -0.21
C VAL A 193 14.51 12.50 1.04
N LEU A 194 13.45 11.76 1.42
CA LEU A 194 13.51 10.87 2.56
C LEU A 194 14.40 9.65 2.29
N LEU A 195 14.31 9.08 1.10
CA LEU A 195 15.12 7.94 0.68
C LEU A 195 16.61 8.32 0.59
N ASP A 196 16.93 9.47 -0.02
CA ASP A 196 18.30 9.97 -0.11
C ASP A 196 18.92 10.15 1.29
N ARG A 197 18.20 10.79 2.20
CA ARG A 197 18.65 10.97 3.60
C ARG A 197 18.83 9.64 4.35
N ALA A 198 18.13 8.60 3.97
CA ALA A 198 18.25 7.27 4.54
C ALA A 198 19.41 6.44 3.96
N GLY A 199 20.12 6.96 2.95
CA GLY A 199 21.26 6.30 2.31
C GLY A 199 20.89 5.44 1.09
N PHE A 200 19.72 5.67 0.51
CA PHE A 200 19.38 5.13 -0.80
C PHE A 200 19.87 6.08 -1.91
N GLY A 201 20.15 5.51 -3.09
CA GLY A 201 20.57 6.27 -4.27
C GLY A 201 20.23 5.53 -5.55
N GLU A 202 20.73 6.02 -6.69
CA GLU A 202 20.38 5.50 -8.02
C GLU A 202 18.86 5.45 -8.23
N MET A 203 18.17 6.47 -7.70
CA MET A 203 16.72 6.48 -7.63
C MET A 203 16.09 6.89 -8.95
N GLU A 204 15.08 6.13 -9.36
CA GLU A 204 14.22 6.44 -10.50
C GLU A 204 12.76 6.43 -10.05
N VAL A 205 11.93 7.24 -10.69
CA VAL A 205 10.48 7.26 -10.48
C VAL A 205 9.80 7.05 -11.83
N GLY A 206 9.02 5.99 -11.92
CA GLY A 206 8.16 5.71 -13.06
C GLY A 206 6.70 5.83 -12.67
N ASP A 207 5.86 6.27 -13.59
CA ASP A 207 4.42 6.32 -13.38
C ASP A 207 3.74 5.12 -14.05
N TRP A 208 2.95 4.39 -13.28
CA TRP A 208 1.94 3.52 -13.83
C TRP A 208 0.62 4.28 -13.92
N ARG A 209 0.01 4.25 -15.10
CA ARG A 209 -1.34 4.77 -15.34
C ARG A 209 -2.22 3.68 -15.92
N GLY A 210 -3.39 3.47 -15.30
CA GLY A 210 -4.30 2.42 -15.73
C GLY A 210 -5.64 2.50 -15.02
N ALA A 211 -6.54 1.62 -15.38
CA ALA A 211 -7.86 1.55 -14.78
C ALA A 211 -7.90 0.53 -13.65
N LEU A 212 -8.40 0.94 -12.49
CA LEU A 212 -8.65 0.07 -11.34
C LEU A 212 -10.08 -0.46 -11.38
N PRO A 213 -10.29 -1.78 -11.23
CA PRO A 213 -11.60 -2.37 -11.03
C PRO A 213 -12.05 -2.11 -9.58
N ILE A 214 -12.98 -1.18 -9.36
CA ILE A 214 -13.40 -0.80 -8.01
C ILE A 214 -14.00 -2.00 -7.27
N GLY A 215 -13.44 -2.31 -6.09
CA GLY A 215 -13.82 -3.48 -5.30
C GLY A 215 -13.59 -4.83 -6.01
N GLY A 216 -12.71 -4.87 -7.02
CA GLY A 216 -12.50 -6.05 -7.86
C GLY A 216 -13.41 -6.11 -9.08
N GLY A 217 -14.06 -5.01 -9.44
CA GLY A 217 -14.97 -4.92 -10.58
C GLY A 217 -16.45 -5.09 -10.20
N LEU A 218 -16.84 -4.48 -9.11
CA LEU A 218 -18.23 -4.44 -8.63
C LEU A 218 -19.11 -3.54 -9.53
N PRO A 219 -20.42 -3.81 -9.65
CA PRO A 219 -21.38 -2.89 -10.24
C PRO A 219 -21.53 -1.63 -9.37
N ALA A 220 -22.06 -0.54 -9.95
CA ALA A 220 -22.01 0.82 -9.38
C ALA A 220 -22.53 0.90 -7.93
N ALA A 221 -23.64 0.26 -7.60
CA ALA A 221 -24.21 0.33 -6.25
C ALA A 221 -23.33 -0.38 -5.22
N GLU A 222 -22.79 -1.55 -5.57
CA GLU A 222 -21.89 -2.32 -4.70
C GLU A 222 -20.51 -1.65 -4.60
N ALA A 223 -20.00 -1.08 -5.71
CA ALA A 223 -18.77 -0.28 -5.72
C ALA A 223 -18.88 0.98 -4.84
N ALA A 224 -20.04 1.66 -4.81
CA ALA A 224 -20.29 2.78 -3.92
C ALA A 224 -20.25 2.37 -2.44
N ASN A 225 -20.91 1.27 -2.09
CA ASN A 225 -20.84 0.72 -0.72
C ASN A 225 -19.39 0.32 -0.33
N PHE A 226 -18.70 -0.36 -1.23
CA PHE A 226 -17.31 -0.73 -1.02
C PHE A 226 -16.40 0.49 -0.81
N ALA A 227 -16.55 1.52 -1.64
CA ALA A 227 -15.74 2.75 -1.54
C ALA A 227 -15.95 3.45 -0.19
N LEU A 228 -17.19 3.61 0.27
CA LEU A 228 -17.49 4.19 1.58
C LEU A 228 -16.96 3.36 2.74
N ALA A 229 -16.99 2.03 2.62
CA ALA A 229 -16.49 1.14 3.67
C ALA A 229 -14.95 1.05 3.72
N SER A 230 -14.27 1.29 2.58
CA SER A 230 -12.84 0.96 2.41
C SER A 230 -11.94 2.19 2.32
N PHE A 231 -12.42 3.29 1.70
CA PHE A 231 -11.57 4.44 1.40
C PHE A 231 -11.61 5.45 2.54
N SER A 232 -10.44 5.61 3.21
CA SER A 232 -10.31 6.54 4.35
C SER A 232 -11.38 6.28 5.44
N SER A 233 -11.77 7.31 6.18
CA SER A 233 -12.80 7.29 7.22
C SER A 233 -14.14 7.88 6.75
N PHE A 234 -14.38 7.93 5.43
CA PHE A 234 -15.59 8.57 4.90
C PHE A 234 -16.88 7.93 5.40
N GLY A 235 -16.92 6.59 5.46
CA GLY A 235 -18.10 5.87 5.95
C GLY A 235 -18.37 6.13 7.42
N GLU A 236 -17.35 6.23 8.26
CA GLU A 236 -17.46 6.57 9.67
C GLU A 236 -17.98 8.00 9.86
N LEU A 237 -17.37 8.98 9.16
CA LEU A 237 -17.78 10.39 9.23
C LEU A 237 -19.25 10.56 8.81
N LEU A 238 -19.68 9.87 7.74
CA LEU A 238 -21.08 9.92 7.29
C LEU A 238 -22.02 9.21 8.28
N ALA A 239 -21.59 8.10 8.89
CA ALA A 239 -22.38 7.38 9.88
C ALA A 239 -22.56 8.21 11.17
N GLU A 240 -21.55 8.98 11.56
CA GLU A 240 -21.63 9.93 12.68
C GLU A 240 -22.57 11.10 12.38
N ALA A 241 -22.63 11.53 11.11
CA ALA A 241 -23.54 12.59 10.67
C ALA A 241 -25.02 12.13 10.65
N GLY A 242 -25.29 10.90 10.23
CA GLY A 242 -26.62 10.29 10.27
C GLY A 242 -26.90 9.32 9.12
N ASP A 243 -27.97 8.55 9.26
CA ASP A 243 -28.40 7.57 8.24
C ASP A 243 -28.84 8.26 6.94
N GLU A 244 -29.39 9.47 6.99
CA GLU A 244 -29.82 10.23 5.82
C GLU A 244 -28.61 10.64 4.98
N GLU A 245 -27.54 11.14 5.61
CA GLU A 245 -26.29 11.54 5.00
C GLU A 245 -25.59 10.36 4.35
N LEU A 246 -25.50 9.24 5.06
CA LEU A 246 -24.92 8.02 4.54
C LEU A 246 -25.67 7.47 3.33
N ASN A 247 -27.02 7.52 3.35
CA ASN A 247 -27.85 7.10 2.23
C ASN A 247 -27.72 8.04 1.04
N ALA A 248 -27.69 9.37 1.27
CA ALA A 248 -27.46 10.37 0.24
C ALA A 248 -26.09 10.15 -0.46
N ALA A 249 -25.04 9.87 0.32
CA ALA A 249 -23.73 9.56 -0.22
C ALA A 249 -23.73 8.29 -1.08
N ARG A 250 -24.39 7.22 -0.64
CA ARG A 250 -24.54 5.98 -1.43
C ARG A 250 -25.23 6.22 -2.76
N GLN A 251 -26.33 6.98 -2.76
CA GLN A 251 -27.09 7.30 -3.98
C GLN A 251 -26.26 8.15 -4.94
N SER A 252 -25.61 9.21 -4.44
CA SER A 252 -24.76 10.08 -5.25
C SER A 252 -23.57 9.34 -5.85
N LEU A 253 -22.87 8.54 -5.05
CA LEU A 253 -21.75 7.71 -5.53
C LEU A 253 -22.22 6.68 -6.56
N THR A 254 -23.34 6.00 -6.33
CA THR A 254 -23.90 5.05 -7.29
C THR A 254 -24.15 5.74 -8.63
N ALA A 255 -24.74 6.93 -8.64
CA ALA A 255 -25.00 7.70 -9.85
C ALA A 255 -23.71 8.14 -10.55
N ARG A 256 -22.65 8.51 -9.80
CA ARG A 256 -21.35 8.88 -10.38
C ARG A 256 -20.61 7.66 -10.91
N PHE A 257 -20.56 6.56 -10.16
CA PHE A 257 -19.88 5.33 -10.55
C PHE A 257 -20.54 4.62 -11.74
N SER A 258 -21.87 4.76 -11.92
CA SER A 258 -22.55 4.21 -13.09
C SER A 258 -22.03 4.78 -14.43
N ARG A 259 -21.45 5.99 -14.43
CA ARG A 259 -20.83 6.60 -15.61
C ARG A 259 -19.50 5.94 -15.98
N HIS A 260 -18.89 5.23 -15.05
CA HIS A 260 -17.63 4.51 -15.20
C HIS A 260 -17.84 2.98 -15.26
N GLN A 261 -19.10 2.52 -15.32
CA GLN A 261 -19.42 1.10 -15.39
C GLN A 261 -19.34 0.61 -16.85
N GLN A 262 -18.49 -0.37 -17.07
CA GLN A 262 -18.33 -1.05 -18.35
C GLN A 262 -18.47 -2.56 -18.12
N GLU A 263 -19.28 -3.23 -18.94
CA GLU A 263 -19.52 -4.67 -18.83
C GLU A 263 -19.91 -5.14 -17.40
N GLY A 264 -20.70 -4.32 -16.69
CA GLY A 264 -21.14 -4.62 -15.33
C GLY A 264 -20.17 -4.23 -14.21
N ALA A 265 -18.95 -3.80 -14.51
CA ALA A 265 -17.89 -3.47 -13.56
C ALA A 265 -17.53 -1.98 -13.59
N VAL A 266 -17.41 -1.34 -12.43
CA VAL A 266 -16.88 0.01 -12.33
C VAL A 266 -15.36 -0.03 -12.48
N ARG A 267 -14.85 0.77 -13.42
CA ARG A 267 -13.42 0.96 -13.66
C ARG A 267 -13.10 2.45 -13.67
N MET A 268 -12.09 2.83 -12.90
CA MET A 268 -11.70 4.23 -12.79
C MET A 268 -10.19 4.37 -12.94
N ASP A 269 -9.77 5.44 -13.62
CA ASP A 269 -8.36 5.71 -13.83
C ASP A 269 -7.61 5.90 -12.51
N ALA A 270 -6.33 5.57 -12.54
CA ALA A 270 -5.42 5.77 -11.42
C ALA A 270 -4.00 6.06 -11.91
N CYS A 271 -3.28 6.81 -11.08
CA CYS A 271 -1.86 7.05 -11.19
C CYS A 271 -1.13 6.53 -9.95
N VAL A 272 -0.10 5.74 -10.17
CA VAL A 272 0.77 5.18 -9.13
C VAL A 272 2.21 5.49 -9.48
N HIS A 273 2.96 6.08 -8.56
CA HIS A 273 4.40 6.21 -8.66
C HIS A 273 5.07 4.91 -8.23
N ILE A 274 6.02 4.44 -9.03
CA ILE A 274 6.89 3.31 -8.69
C ILE A 274 8.31 3.85 -8.55
N PHE A 275 8.80 3.86 -7.33
CA PHE A 275 10.14 4.27 -6.97
C PHE A 275 11.04 3.04 -7.00
N THR A 276 12.18 3.16 -7.66
CA THR A 276 13.24 2.16 -7.63
C THR A 276 14.57 2.80 -7.25
N GLY A 277 15.51 2.00 -6.80
CA GLY A 277 16.84 2.47 -6.45
C GLY A 277 17.64 1.39 -5.75
N ALA A 278 18.76 1.78 -5.16
CA ALA A 278 19.65 0.88 -4.44
C ALA A 278 20.10 1.49 -3.12
N ARG A 279 20.45 0.65 -2.16
CA ARG A 279 21.22 1.09 -0.98
C ARG A 279 22.64 1.41 -1.42
N LEU A 280 23.10 2.63 -1.18
CA LEU A 280 24.48 3.02 -1.43
C LEU A 280 25.41 2.23 -0.49
N GLY A 281 26.47 1.65 -1.04
CA GLY A 281 27.56 1.12 -0.23
C GLY A 281 28.23 2.28 0.53
N TYR A 282 28.79 2.00 1.71
CA TYR A 282 29.66 2.99 2.36
C TYR A 282 30.73 3.44 1.36
N ARG A 283 30.73 4.73 0.99
CA ARG A 283 31.93 5.31 0.40
C ARG A 283 33.00 5.21 1.48
N GLN A 284 34.01 4.38 1.27
CA GLN A 284 35.25 4.57 2.00
C GLN A 284 35.77 5.94 1.56
N GLU A 285 35.75 6.89 2.46
CA GLU A 285 36.50 8.15 2.26
C GLU A 285 37.97 7.74 2.19
N GLU A 286 38.57 7.85 1.00
CA GLU A 286 40.01 7.77 0.78
C GLU A 286 40.71 9.02 1.32
#